data_c76ac01c7606fb8263d29fd6f6fbb73c
#
_entry.id   c76ac01c7606fb8263d29fd6f6fbb73c
#
_cell.length_a   1.000
_cell.length_b   1.000
_cell.length_c   1.000
_cell.angle_alpha   90.00
_cell.angle_beta   90.00
_cell.angle_gamma   90.00
#
_symmetry.space_group_name_H-M   'P 1'
#
loop_
_entity.id
_entity.type
_entity.pdbx_description
1 polymer ?
#
loop_
_entity_poly.entity_id
_entity_poly.type
_entity_poly.pdbx_seq_one_letter_code
_entity_poly.pdbx_strand_id
1 'polypeptide(L)'
;RTTRFLVGSFTLLLLISIGAFISLSHYMSRVSEKSIDKVGDLYMSGINGHIFSHFHTLIDLKLEQVESLTKIVPDEIQDVSALHEELIDRVRIRNFNYLALCAEDGRIEMLYGEPLQLTDPDPFFESLKNGEKKVAIGTDDAGNEIVIFGVSVDYMMSSGEKSTAIITAVPVEYISSMLGINEENALIYSHIIRKDGSFIVSDMRDEYPDYFTSLYSRYPNDDPQNIEKYINSISEAMEKNESYFTIMNFESTSQQIYCTSLPYSEWYLLTILPFGALN
;
A
#
# COMPACT_ATOMS: atom_id res chain seq x y z
N ARG A 1 42.23 -64.26 5.49
CA ARG A 1 42.01 -63.42 4.27
C ARG A 1 40.54 -62.99 4.12
N THR A 2 39.60 -63.88 4.37
CA THR A 2 38.15 -63.68 4.25
C THR A 2 37.60 -62.63 5.20
N THR A 3 38.08 -62.56 6.45
CA THR A 3 37.61 -61.58 7.45
C THR A 3 38.00 -60.15 7.11
N ARG A 4 39.18 -59.92 6.56
CA ARG A 4 39.64 -58.58 6.11
C ARG A 4 38.83 -58.08 4.89
N PHE A 5 38.46 -58.98 4.02
CA PHE A 5 37.62 -58.66 2.85
C PHE A 5 36.18 -58.31 3.29
N LEU A 6 35.60 -59.08 4.20
CA LEU A 6 34.27 -58.82 4.79
C LEU A 6 34.21 -57.46 5.51
N VAL A 7 35.20 -57.15 6.34
CA VAL A 7 35.29 -55.87 7.05
C VAL A 7 35.44 -54.72 6.05
N GLY A 8 36.30 -54.84 5.03
CA GLY A 8 36.46 -53.79 4.00
C GLY A 8 35.20 -53.57 3.17
N SER A 9 34.48 -54.66 2.82
CA SER A 9 33.21 -54.54 2.09
C SER A 9 32.13 -53.90 2.92
N PHE A 10 32.04 -54.22 4.23
CA PHE A 10 31.08 -53.61 5.13
C PHE A 10 31.36 -52.12 5.36
N THR A 11 32.63 -51.72 5.57
CA THR A 11 33.02 -50.32 5.71
C THR A 11 32.74 -49.55 4.46
N LEU A 12 32.99 -50.06 3.25
CA LEU A 12 32.65 -49.43 2.00
C LEU A 12 31.14 -49.22 1.84
N LEU A 13 30.33 -50.21 2.18
CA LEU A 13 28.89 -50.14 2.08
C LEU A 13 28.31 -49.10 3.07
N LEU A 14 28.88 -49.01 4.27
CA LEU A 14 28.53 -48.04 5.27
C LEU A 14 28.86 -46.61 4.82
N LEU A 15 30.02 -46.40 4.20
CA LEU A 15 30.41 -45.08 3.66
C LEU A 15 29.49 -44.67 2.51
N ILE A 16 29.13 -45.58 1.62
CA ILE A 16 28.18 -45.31 0.52
C ILE A 16 26.80 -44.94 1.09
N SER A 17 26.33 -45.68 2.11
CA SER A 17 25.04 -45.40 2.73
C SER A 17 25.02 -44.03 3.44
N ILE A 18 26.09 -43.66 4.14
CA ILE A 18 26.23 -42.32 4.77
C ILE A 18 26.27 -41.24 3.69
N GLY A 19 27.03 -41.42 2.62
CA GLY A 19 27.08 -40.49 1.49
C GLY A 19 25.73 -40.30 0.81
N ALA A 20 25.00 -41.38 0.58
CA ALA A 20 23.63 -41.33 0.02
C ALA A 20 22.67 -40.61 0.97
N PHE A 21 22.75 -40.89 2.27
CA PHE A 21 21.89 -40.23 3.27
C PHE A 21 22.15 -38.72 3.35
N ILE A 22 23.41 -38.30 3.37
CA ILE A 22 23.79 -36.88 3.36
C ILE A 22 23.29 -36.18 2.08
N SER A 23 23.49 -36.82 0.92
CA SER A 23 23.04 -36.29 -0.35
C SER A 23 21.51 -36.17 -0.42
N LEU A 24 20.79 -37.18 0.05
CA LEU A 24 19.33 -37.18 0.10
C LEU A 24 18.81 -36.13 1.07
N SER A 25 19.43 -36.01 2.27
CA SER A 25 19.09 -34.99 3.25
C SER A 25 19.26 -33.58 2.69
N HIS A 26 20.37 -33.33 2.01
CA HIS A 26 20.63 -32.03 1.38
C HIS A 26 19.66 -31.74 0.22
N TYR A 27 19.35 -32.75 -0.59
CA TYR A 27 18.34 -32.62 -1.64
C TYR A 27 16.95 -32.33 -1.08
N MET A 28 16.52 -33.07 -0.05
CA MET A 28 15.23 -32.86 0.62
C MET A 28 15.14 -31.49 1.27
N SER A 29 16.22 -31.01 1.91
CA SER A 29 16.26 -29.66 2.49
C SER A 29 16.02 -28.58 1.41
N ARG A 30 16.74 -28.65 0.30
CA ARG A 30 16.58 -27.71 -0.81
C ARG A 30 15.18 -27.75 -1.45
N VAL A 31 14.58 -28.92 -1.59
CA VAL A 31 13.24 -29.07 -2.15
C VAL A 31 12.21 -28.54 -1.16
N SER A 32 12.39 -28.80 0.14
CA SER A 32 11.52 -28.27 1.20
C SER A 32 11.56 -26.76 1.27
N GLU A 33 12.75 -26.14 1.27
CA GLU A 33 12.89 -24.67 1.25
C GLU A 33 12.14 -24.04 0.06
N LYS A 34 12.41 -24.53 -1.16
CA LYS A 34 11.72 -24.03 -2.36
C LYS A 34 10.20 -24.21 -2.32
N SER A 35 9.72 -25.28 -1.67
CA SER A 35 8.30 -25.53 -1.53
C SER A 35 7.67 -24.59 -0.51
N ILE A 36 8.35 -24.32 0.60
CA ILE A 36 7.92 -23.37 1.63
C ILE A 36 7.86 -21.97 1.04
N ASP A 37 8.89 -21.54 0.33
CA ASP A 37 8.94 -20.24 -0.32
C ASP A 37 7.78 -20.06 -1.32
N LYS A 38 7.54 -21.07 -2.16
CA LYS A 38 6.47 -21.02 -3.15
C LYS A 38 5.07 -21.03 -2.52
N VAL A 39 4.87 -21.77 -1.44
CA VAL A 39 3.60 -21.78 -0.70
C VAL A 39 3.42 -20.45 0.03
N GLY A 40 4.50 -19.91 0.61
CA GLY A 40 4.50 -18.60 1.25
C GLY A 40 4.13 -17.48 0.27
N ASP A 41 4.79 -17.44 -0.88
CA ASP A 41 4.48 -16.48 -1.95
C ASP A 41 3.02 -16.58 -2.41
N LEU A 42 2.52 -17.77 -2.68
CA LEU A 42 1.13 -17.99 -3.10
C LEU A 42 0.13 -17.54 -2.02
N TYR A 43 0.42 -17.83 -0.75
CA TYR A 43 -0.42 -17.46 0.37
C TYR A 43 -0.43 -15.94 0.58
N MET A 44 0.76 -15.32 0.62
CA MET A 44 0.92 -13.88 0.77
C MET A 44 0.34 -13.11 -0.40
N SER A 45 0.55 -13.58 -1.63
CA SER A 45 -0.07 -13.02 -2.84
C SER A 45 -1.60 -13.07 -2.77
N GLY A 46 -2.17 -14.17 -2.25
CA GLY A 46 -3.61 -14.32 -2.06
C GLY A 46 -4.18 -13.30 -1.07
N ILE A 47 -3.55 -13.13 0.08
CA ILE A 47 -3.98 -12.16 1.10
C ILE A 47 -3.80 -10.72 0.62
N ASN A 48 -2.61 -10.41 0.08
CA ASN A 48 -2.35 -9.10 -0.49
C ASN A 48 -3.36 -8.78 -1.61
N GLY A 49 -3.64 -9.75 -2.49
CA GLY A 49 -4.62 -9.61 -3.55
C GLY A 49 -6.04 -9.36 -3.04
N HIS A 50 -6.42 -9.94 -1.90
CA HIS A 50 -7.73 -9.67 -1.28
C HIS A 50 -7.80 -8.22 -0.76
N ILE A 51 -6.80 -7.76 -0.02
CA ILE A 51 -6.75 -6.37 0.50
C ILE A 51 -6.65 -5.38 -0.67
N PHE A 52 -5.83 -5.67 -1.67
CA PHE A 52 -5.72 -4.88 -2.90
C PHE A 52 -7.08 -4.73 -3.61
N SER A 53 -7.79 -5.85 -3.80
CA SER A 53 -9.11 -5.84 -4.45
C SER A 53 -10.14 -5.04 -3.65
N HIS A 54 -10.09 -5.15 -2.32
CA HIS A 54 -10.96 -4.39 -1.44
C HIS A 54 -10.64 -2.88 -1.50
N PHE A 55 -9.35 -2.52 -1.45
CA PHE A 55 -8.91 -1.13 -1.65
C PHE A 55 -9.38 -0.59 -3.01
N HIS A 56 -9.11 -1.33 -4.08
CA HIS A 56 -9.51 -0.92 -5.44
C HIS A 56 -11.01 -0.66 -5.52
N THR A 57 -11.83 -1.58 -5.01
CA THR A 57 -13.29 -1.44 -5.02
C THR A 57 -13.76 -0.24 -4.22
N LEU A 58 -13.18 -0.01 -3.03
CA LEU A 58 -13.53 1.12 -2.17
C LEU A 58 -13.18 2.46 -2.83
N ILE A 59 -11.97 2.57 -3.36
CA ILE A 59 -11.49 3.81 -4.00
C ILE A 59 -12.26 4.07 -5.29
N ASP A 60 -12.47 3.05 -6.11
CA ASP A 60 -13.22 3.17 -7.37
C ASP A 60 -14.67 3.64 -7.10
N LEU A 61 -15.34 3.04 -6.11
CA LEU A 61 -16.67 3.49 -5.70
C LEU A 61 -16.68 4.95 -5.24
N LYS A 62 -15.67 5.39 -4.48
CA LYS A 62 -15.56 6.79 -4.03
C LYS A 62 -15.32 7.73 -5.21
N LEU A 63 -14.44 7.39 -6.13
CA LEU A 63 -14.18 8.17 -7.35
C LEU A 63 -15.42 8.23 -8.26
N GLU A 64 -16.18 7.14 -8.40
CA GLU A 64 -17.47 7.14 -9.12
C GLU A 64 -18.50 8.03 -8.43
N GLN A 65 -18.54 8.04 -7.09
CA GLN A 65 -19.41 8.97 -6.35
C GLN A 65 -19.05 10.43 -6.64
N VAL A 66 -17.76 10.77 -6.69
CA VAL A 66 -17.29 12.12 -7.07
C VAL A 66 -17.69 12.44 -8.52
N GLU A 67 -17.39 11.54 -9.44
CA GLU A 67 -17.76 11.71 -10.85
C GLU A 67 -19.28 11.88 -11.03
N SER A 68 -20.09 11.18 -10.22
CA SER A 68 -21.55 11.31 -10.26
C SER A 68 -22.06 12.68 -9.80
N LEU A 69 -21.27 13.44 -9.04
CA LEU A 69 -21.61 14.82 -8.70
C LEU A 69 -21.66 15.69 -9.99
N THR A 70 -20.81 15.37 -10.93
CA THR A 70 -20.61 16.17 -12.16
C THR A 70 -21.59 15.83 -13.27
N LYS A 71 -22.01 14.57 -13.39
CA LYS A 71 -22.85 14.07 -14.50
C LYS A 71 -24.30 14.59 -14.51
N ILE A 72 -24.77 15.15 -13.40
CA ILE A 72 -26.19 15.51 -13.22
C ILE A 72 -26.38 17.03 -13.09
N VAL A 73 -25.31 17.82 -13.27
CA VAL A 73 -25.46 19.27 -13.28
C VAL A 73 -26.09 19.66 -14.61
N PRO A 74 -27.29 20.27 -14.61
CA PRO A 74 -27.90 20.73 -15.85
C PRO A 74 -27.00 21.77 -16.54
N ASP A 75 -26.80 21.63 -17.84
CA ASP A 75 -26.08 22.63 -18.67
C ASP A 75 -26.74 24.03 -18.60
N GLU A 76 -27.93 24.11 -18.04
CA GLU A 76 -28.76 25.33 -17.91
C GLU A 76 -28.40 26.19 -16.68
N ILE A 77 -27.58 25.68 -15.71
CA ILE A 77 -27.21 26.49 -14.55
C ILE A 77 -26.12 27.48 -14.96
N GLN A 78 -26.53 28.69 -15.34
CA GLN A 78 -25.64 29.78 -15.70
C GLN A 78 -25.14 30.57 -14.49
N ASP A 79 -25.77 30.44 -13.34
CA ASP A 79 -25.38 31.13 -12.10
C ASP A 79 -24.39 30.26 -11.31
N VAL A 80 -23.18 30.82 -11.10
CA VAL A 80 -22.10 30.16 -10.36
C VAL A 80 -22.54 29.80 -8.93
N SER A 81 -23.28 30.71 -8.28
CA SER A 81 -23.74 30.48 -6.91
C SER A 81 -24.73 29.30 -6.85
N ALA A 82 -25.64 29.23 -7.78
CA ALA A 82 -26.61 28.11 -7.87
C ALA A 82 -25.94 26.78 -8.18
N LEU A 83 -24.90 26.79 -9.03
CA LEU A 83 -24.07 25.62 -9.30
C LEU A 83 -23.35 25.12 -8.02
N HIS A 84 -22.74 26.04 -7.26
CA HIS A 84 -22.03 25.69 -6.04
C HIS A 84 -22.97 25.12 -4.97
N GLU A 85 -24.16 25.73 -4.78
CA GLU A 85 -25.18 25.22 -3.86
C GLU A 85 -25.63 23.79 -4.24
N GLU A 86 -25.90 23.56 -5.50
CA GLU A 86 -26.27 22.22 -5.99
C GLU A 86 -25.18 21.18 -5.74
N LEU A 87 -23.92 21.52 -5.98
CA LEU A 87 -22.78 20.64 -5.70
C LEU A 87 -22.64 20.35 -4.21
N ILE A 88 -22.83 21.36 -3.34
CA ILE A 88 -22.78 21.22 -1.87
C ILE A 88 -23.87 20.27 -1.39
N ASP A 89 -25.12 20.43 -1.84
CA ASP A 89 -26.22 19.56 -1.46
C ASP A 89 -25.99 18.09 -1.86
N ARG A 90 -25.42 17.88 -3.04
CA ARG A 90 -25.07 16.53 -3.50
C ARG A 90 -23.97 15.88 -2.70
N VAL A 91 -22.97 16.65 -2.29
CA VAL A 91 -21.84 16.20 -1.45
C VAL A 91 -22.35 15.76 -0.08
N ARG A 92 -23.24 16.55 0.53
CA ARG A 92 -23.86 16.22 1.84
C ARG A 92 -24.63 14.90 1.80
N ILE A 93 -25.43 14.68 0.74
CA ILE A 93 -26.19 13.42 0.57
C ILE A 93 -25.26 12.19 0.49
N ARG A 94 -24.04 12.35 -0.04
CA ARG A 94 -23.07 11.27 -0.20
C ARG A 94 -22.10 11.11 0.97
N ASN A 95 -22.31 11.85 2.05
CA ASN A 95 -21.47 11.82 3.27
C ASN A 95 -19.99 12.12 3.01
N PHE A 96 -19.71 13.05 2.09
CA PHE A 96 -18.39 13.64 2.01
C PHE A 96 -18.29 14.84 2.96
N ASN A 97 -17.14 15.02 3.58
CA ASN A 97 -16.90 16.08 4.54
C ASN A 97 -16.32 17.34 3.90
N TYR A 98 -15.84 17.24 2.68
CA TYR A 98 -15.14 18.29 1.97
C TYR A 98 -15.57 18.34 0.50
N LEU A 99 -15.61 19.55 -0.05
CA LEU A 99 -15.79 19.78 -1.49
C LEU A 99 -15.01 21.02 -1.88
N ALA A 100 -14.20 20.90 -2.93
CA ALA A 100 -13.52 22.04 -3.49
C ALA A 100 -13.38 21.94 -5.01
N LEU A 101 -13.19 23.08 -5.65
CA LEU A 101 -12.77 23.20 -7.03
C LEU A 101 -11.28 23.57 -7.09
N CYS A 102 -10.56 23.04 -8.07
CA CYS A 102 -9.15 23.30 -8.25
C CYS A 102 -8.92 24.02 -9.56
N ALA A 103 -8.20 25.13 -9.52
CA ALA A 103 -7.75 25.87 -10.70
C ALA A 103 -6.53 25.19 -11.35
N GLU A 104 -6.20 25.59 -12.56
CA GLU A 104 -5.06 25.04 -13.30
C GLU A 104 -3.70 25.30 -12.63
N ASP A 105 -3.58 26.39 -11.89
CA ASP A 105 -2.39 26.78 -11.14
C ASP A 105 -2.27 26.08 -9.75
N GLY A 106 -3.20 25.17 -9.44
CA GLY A 106 -3.24 24.44 -8.18
C GLY A 106 -3.95 25.16 -7.01
N ARG A 107 -4.53 26.35 -7.27
CA ARG A 107 -5.37 27.01 -6.25
C ARG A 107 -6.62 26.20 -5.97
N ILE A 108 -6.96 26.09 -4.69
CA ILE A 108 -8.12 25.35 -4.21
C ILE A 108 -9.17 26.35 -3.70
N GLU A 109 -10.37 26.29 -4.26
CA GLU A 109 -11.54 27.02 -3.78
C GLU A 109 -12.43 26.05 -3.02
N MET A 110 -12.46 26.20 -1.70
CA MET A 110 -13.35 25.39 -0.86
C MET A 110 -14.80 25.82 -1.04
N LEU A 111 -15.67 24.88 -1.37
CA LEU A 111 -17.12 25.10 -1.44
C LEU A 111 -17.81 24.57 -0.17
N TYR A 112 -17.28 23.50 0.43
CA TYR A 112 -17.84 22.88 1.63
C TYR A 112 -16.75 22.22 2.46
N GLY A 113 -16.85 22.35 3.79
CA GLY A 113 -15.88 21.83 4.74
C GLY A 113 -14.77 22.83 5.07
N GLU A 114 -13.85 22.43 5.92
CA GLU A 114 -12.70 23.23 6.33
C GLU A 114 -11.62 23.23 5.22
N PRO A 115 -10.71 24.23 5.23
CA PRO A 115 -9.58 24.25 4.33
C PRO A 115 -8.77 22.96 4.37
N LEU A 116 -8.26 22.54 3.24
CA LEU A 116 -7.42 21.36 3.12
C LEU A 116 -6.12 21.66 2.36
N GLN A 117 -5.09 20.88 2.65
CA GLN A 117 -3.79 20.94 1.98
C GLN A 117 -3.39 19.57 1.48
N LEU A 118 -2.94 19.47 0.23
CA LEU A 118 -2.33 18.25 -0.29
C LEU A 118 -0.88 18.14 0.18
N THR A 119 -0.47 16.94 0.53
CA THR A 119 0.93 16.68 0.94
C THR A 119 1.88 16.70 -0.24
N ASP A 120 1.45 16.18 -1.40
CA ASP A 120 2.22 16.16 -2.65
C ASP A 120 1.29 16.54 -3.81
N PRO A 121 1.13 17.86 -4.09
CA PRO A 121 0.13 18.35 -5.03
C PRO A 121 0.47 18.10 -6.50
N ASP A 122 1.76 18.13 -6.88
CA ASP A 122 2.17 18.14 -8.29
C ASP A 122 1.73 16.89 -9.07
N PRO A 123 2.02 15.66 -8.64
CA PRO A 123 1.59 14.45 -9.35
C PRO A 123 0.05 14.31 -9.40
N PHE A 124 -0.63 14.80 -8.36
CA PHE A 124 -2.07 14.76 -8.27
C PHE A 124 -2.71 15.68 -9.33
N PHE A 125 -2.31 16.94 -9.38
CA PHE A 125 -2.86 17.88 -10.34
C PHE A 125 -2.45 17.57 -11.78
N GLU A 126 -1.25 17.04 -12.01
CA GLU A 126 -0.81 16.60 -13.34
C GLU A 126 -1.71 15.48 -13.89
N SER A 127 -2.02 14.46 -13.07
CA SER A 127 -2.94 13.40 -13.46
C SER A 127 -4.34 13.94 -13.79
N LEU A 128 -4.87 14.84 -12.95
CA LEU A 128 -6.19 15.44 -13.19
C LEU A 128 -6.24 16.29 -14.47
N LYS A 129 -5.17 17.04 -14.79
CA LYS A 129 -5.07 17.78 -16.05
C LYS A 129 -5.10 16.85 -17.27
N ASN A 130 -4.57 15.63 -17.14
CA ASN A 130 -4.61 14.62 -18.18
C ASN A 130 -5.97 13.88 -18.28
N GLY A 131 -6.96 14.25 -17.47
CA GLY A 131 -8.28 13.66 -17.44
C GLY A 131 -8.35 12.34 -16.65
N GLU A 132 -7.32 12.02 -15.89
CA GLU A 132 -7.27 10.85 -15.04
C GLU A 132 -7.96 11.11 -13.70
N LYS A 133 -8.48 10.04 -13.08
CA LYS A 133 -8.93 10.07 -11.69
C LYS A 133 -7.72 9.83 -10.80
N LYS A 134 -7.62 10.55 -9.68
CA LYS A 134 -6.46 10.43 -8.79
C LYS A 134 -6.87 10.51 -7.33
N VAL A 135 -6.09 9.84 -6.49
CA VAL A 135 -6.21 9.89 -5.03
C VAL A 135 -4.91 10.38 -4.44
N ALA A 136 -5.00 11.24 -3.45
CA ALA A 136 -3.87 11.79 -2.71
C ALA A 136 -4.14 11.81 -1.22
N ILE A 137 -3.11 12.08 -0.45
CA ILE A 137 -3.20 12.36 0.98
C ILE A 137 -3.04 13.85 1.21
N GLY A 138 -3.71 14.35 2.23
CA GLY A 138 -3.59 15.73 2.68
C GLY A 138 -3.93 15.85 4.14
N THR A 139 -4.02 17.08 4.60
CA THR A 139 -4.46 17.42 5.95
C THR A 139 -5.56 18.47 5.88
N ASP A 140 -6.47 18.43 6.85
CA ASP A 140 -7.40 19.50 7.11
C ASP A 140 -6.73 20.61 7.95
N ASP A 141 -7.48 21.69 8.22
CA ASP A 141 -7.00 22.83 9.01
C ASP A 141 -6.67 22.47 10.48
N ALA A 142 -7.26 21.39 10.99
CA ALA A 142 -6.97 20.86 12.32
C ALA A 142 -5.74 19.95 12.36
N GLY A 143 -5.15 19.65 11.19
CA GLY A 143 -4.01 18.75 11.04
C GLY A 143 -4.38 17.26 10.97
N ASN A 144 -5.66 16.93 10.83
CA ASN A 144 -6.07 15.55 10.63
C ASN A 144 -5.78 15.12 9.20
N GLU A 145 -5.29 13.90 9.03
CA GLU A 145 -5.02 13.36 7.71
C GLU A 145 -6.30 12.91 7.00
N ILE A 146 -6.38 13.26 5.74
CA ILE A 146 -7.52 13.00 4.87
C ILE A 146 -7.08 12.37 3.55
N VAL A 147 -7.89 11.47 3.03
CA VAL A 147 -7.76 10.92 1.68
C VAL A 147 -8.60 11.76 0.73
N ILE A 148 -7.94 12.34 -0.26
CA ILE A 148 -8.52 13.28 -1.23
C ILE A 148 -8.76 12.53 -2.54
N PHE A 149 -9.98 12.65 -3.08
CA PHE A 149 -10.39 12.07 -4.35
C PHE A 149 -10.61 13.18 -5.36
N GLY A 150 -9.95 13.09 -6.50
CA GLY A 150 -10.02 14.08 -7.55
C GLY A 150 -10.52 13.52 -8.88
N VAL A 151 -11.34 14.33 -9.56
CA VAL A 151 -11.86 14.06 -10.90
C VAL A 151 -11.80 15.33 -11.72
N SER A 152 -11.44 15.22 -13.00
CA SER A 152 -11.39 16.37 -13.91
C SER A 152 -12.78 16.94 -14.18
N VAL A 153 -12.91 18.26 -14.08
CA VAL A 153 -14.14 19.01 -14.40
C VAL A 153 -13.78 20.40 -14.91
N ASP A 154 -14.75 21.02 -15.56
CA ASP A 154 -14.67 22.35 -16.17
C ASP A 154 -15.82 23.21 -15.62
N TYR A 155 -15.77 23.56 -14.33
CA TYR A 155 -16.78 24.39 -13.68
C TYR A 155 -16.27 25.80 -13.42
N MET A 156 -17.19 26.77 -13.41
CA MET A 156 -16.84 28.14 -13.04
C MET A 156 -16.61 28.27 -11.55
N MET A 157 -15.48 28.82 -11.19
CA MET A 157 -15.12 29.22 -9.84
C MET A 157 -15.63 30.64 -9.53
N SER A 158 -15.70 31.00 -8.25
CA SER A 158 -16.11 32.35 -7.83
C SER A 158 -15.20 33.47 -8.38
N SER A 159 -13.94 33.13 -8.71
CA SER A 159 -13.01 34.04 -9.40
C SER A 159 -13.39 34.37 -10.85
N GLY A 160 -14.32 33.66 -11.47
CA GLY A 160 -14.67 33.73 -12.87
C GLY A 160 -13.75 32.91 -13.79
N GLU A 161 -12.81 32.16 -13.23
CA GLU A 161 -11.97 31.20 -13.94
C GLU A 161 -12.64 29.82 -13.98
N LYS A 162 -12.21 28.97 -14.91
CA LYS A 162 -12.63 27.56 -14.95
C LYS A 162 -11.75 26.69 -14.06
N SER A 163 -12.39 25.79 -13.32
CA SER A 163 -11.67 24.74 -12.63
C SER A 163 -11.17 23.69 -13.61
N THR A 164 -10.13 22.95 -13.21
CA THR A 164 -9.63 21.77 -13.93
C THR A 164 -10.03 20.48 -13.21
N ALA A 165 -10.43 20.59 -11.95
CA ALA A 165 -10.85 19.44 -11.16
C ALA A 165 -11.82 19.81 -10.04
N ILE A 166 -12.61 18.82 -9.64
CA ILE A 166 -13.37 18.78 -8.39
C ILE A 166 -12.71 17.77 -7.44
N ILE A 167 -12.60 18.12 -6.18
CA ILE A 167 -12.06 17.24 -5.15
C ILE A 167 -13.01 17.11 -3.98
N THR A 168 -13.02 15.92 -3.39
CA THR A 168 -13.69 15.61 -2.13
C THR A 168 -12.71 14.86 -1.23
N ALA A 169 -12.99 14.77 0.07
CA ALA A 169 -12.12 14.02 0.97
C ALA A 169 -12.91 13.30 2.07
N VAL A 170 -12.25 12.28 2.64
CA VAL A 170 -12.69 11.58 3.84
C VAL A 170 -11.51 11.39 4.78
N PRO A 171 -11.71 11.25 6.11
CA PRO A 171 -10.65 10.93 7.05
C PRO A 171 -9.91 9.62 6.68
N VAL A 172 -8.61 9.55 6.93
CA VAL A 172 -7.80 8.33 6.70
C VAL A 172 -8.33 7.17 7.52
N GLU A 173 -8.83 7.42 8.73
CA GLU A 173 -9.42 6.42 9.63
C GLU A 173 -10.63 5.72 9.00
N TYR A 174 -11.40 6.43 8.17
CA TYR A 174 -12.50 5.83 7.42
C TYR A 174 -11.99 4.75 6.45
N ILE A 175 -10.92 5.05 5.70
CA ILE A 175 -10.31 4.10 4.78
C ILE A 175 -9.68 2.93 5.53
N SER A 176 -8.94 3.21 6.59
CA SER A 176 -8.32 2.20 7.46
C SER A 176 -9.34 1.22 8.03
N SER A 177 -10.45 1.73 8.58
CA SER A 177 -11.51 0.91 9.15
C SER A 177 -12.22 0.04 8.11
N MET A 178 -12.45 0.58 6.91
CA MET A 178 -13.09 -0.17 5.82
C MET A 178 -12.20 -1.28 5.27
N LEU A 179 -10.89 -1.12 5.31
CA LEU A 179 -9.94 -2.14 4.84
C LEU A 179 -9.66 -3.23 5.88
N GLY A 180 -10.03 -3.03 7.15
CA GLY A 180 -9.72 -3.97 8.24
C GLY A 180 -8.22 -4.13 8.48
N ILE A 181 -7.42 -3.11 8.19
CA ILE A 181 -5.94 -3.19 8.28
C ILE A 181 -5.47 -3.21 9.74
N ASN A 182 -6.24 -2.65 10.66
CA ASN A 182 -5.89 -2.48 12.07
C ASN A 182 -6.60 -3.49 12.99
N GLU A 183 -6.73 -4.74 12.59
CA GLU A 183 -7.26 -5.78 13.47
C GLU A 183 -6.23 -6.16 14.53
N GLU A 184 -6.50 -5.85 15.79
CA GLU A 184 -5.70 -6.32 16.93
C GLU A 184 -5.61 -7.85 16.93
N ASN A 185 -4.39 -8.39 17.04
CA ASN A 185 -4.06 -9.82 17.01
C ASN A 185 -4.07 -10.52 15.63
N ALA A 186 -4.02 -9.79 14.55
CA ALA A 186 -3.81 -10.43 13.25
C ALA A 186 -2.41 -11.07 13.17
N LEU A 187 -2.34 -12.31 12.69
CA LEU A 187 -1.06 -12.98 12.39
C LEU A 187 -0.35 -12.32 11.21
N ILE A 188 -1.12 -11.65 10.38
CA ILE A 188 -0.68 -10.93 9.19
C ILE A 188 -1.15 -9.50 9.34
N TYR A 189 -0.26 -8.57 9.16
CA TYR A 189 -0.59 -7.16 9.18
C TYR A 189 -0.20 -6.49 7.87
N SER A 190 -0.86 -5.39 7.56
CA SER A 190 -0.65 -4.67 6.31
C SER A 190 -0.48 -3.18 6.59
N HIS A 191 0.33 -2.53 5.77
CA HIS A 191 0.51 -1.09 5.78
C HIS A 191 0.28 -0.54 4.38
N ILE A 192 -0.28 0.65 4.29
CA ILE A 192 -0.23 1.45 3.06
C ILE A 192 0.83 2.52 3.29
N ILE A 193 1.81 2.55 2.40
CA ILE A 193 2.95 3.46 2.50
C ILE A 193 3.17 4.22 1.19
N ARG A 194 3.91 5.30 1.27
CA ARG A 194 4.50 5.99 0.12
C ARG A 194 5.82 5.35 -0.29
N LYS A 195 6.36 5.82 -1.41
CA LYS A 195 7.63 5.37 -1.97
C LYS A 195 8.83 5.57 -1.04
N ASP A 196 8.79 6.60 -0.21
CA ASP A 196 9.79 6.91 0.81
C ASP A 196 9.65 6.09 2.10
N GLY A 197 8.66 5.20 2.18
CA GLY A 197 8.35 4.40 3.35
C GLY A 197 7.40 5.05 4.35
N SER A 198 7.05 6.33 4.18
CA SER A 198 6.14 7.03 5.10
C SER A 198 4.75 6.39 5.10
N PHE A 199 4.16 6.25 6.29
CA PHE A 199 2.88 5.60 6.46
C PHE A 199 1.72 6.48 6.01
N ILE A 200 0.75 5.86 5.34
CA ILE A 200 -0.58 6.41 5.05
C ILE A 200 -1.61 5.73 5.94
N VAL A 201 -1.62 4.39 5.94
CA VAL A 201 -2.44 3.58 6.84
C VAL A 201 -1.53 2.57 7.53
N SER A 202 -1.45 2.64 8.84
CA SER A 202 -0.66 1.73 9.66
C SER A 202 -1.04 1.88 11.13
N ASP A 203 -1.00 0.80 11.88
CA ASP A 203 -1.04 0.76 13.34
C ASP A 203 0.29 1.18 14.00
N MET A 204 1.38 1.24 13.22
CA MET A 204 2.72 1.61 13.68
C MET A 204 3.04 3.10 13.58
N ARG A 205 2.12 3.94 13.12
CA ARG A 205 2.36 5.38 12.84
C ARG A 205 2.76 6.20 14.07
N ASP A 206 2.20 5.85 15.21
CA ASP A 206 2.49 6.56 16.46
C ASP A 206 3.85 6.18 17.05
N GLU A 207 4.39 5.03 16.65
CA GLU A 207 5.64 4.47 17.17
C GLU A 207 6.85 4.79 16.28
N TYR A 208 6.64 4.81 14.94
CA TYR A 208 7.72 5.01 13.96
C TYR A 208 7.33 6.03 12.90
N PRO A 209 8.30 6.85 12.42
CA PRO A 209 8.02 7.86 11.39
C PRO A 209 7.69 7.25 10.03
N ASP A 210 8.31 6.11 9.71
CA ASP A 210 8.13 5.39 8.45
C ASP A 210 8.48 3.90 8.60
N TYR A 211 8.08 3.09 7.63
CA TYR A 211 8.32 1.66 7.61
C TYR A 211 9.81 1.30 7.58
N PHE A 212 10.60 1.99 6.78
CA PHE A 212 12.03 1.66 6.61
C PHE A 212 12.82 1.94 7.88
N THR A 213 12.56 3.07 8.53
CA THR A 213 13.15 3.38 9.84
C THR A 213 12.71 2.38 10.92
N SER A 214 11.48 1.89 10.86
CA SER A 214 10.99 0.89 11.81
C SER A 214 11.80 -0.41 11.78
N LEU A 215 12.32 -0.82 10.63
CA LEU A 215 13.13 -2.03 10.50
C LEU A 215 14.44 -1.92 11.31
N TYR A 216 15.14 -0.79 11.26
CA TYR A 216 16.36 -0.59 12.07
C TYR A 216 16.06 -0.56 13.58
N SER A 217 14.92 0.04 13.96
CA SER A 217 14.53 0.14 15.37
C SER A 217 14.09 -1.19 15.96
N ARG A 218 13.38 -2.01 15.17
CA ARG A 218 12.87 -3.33 15.60
C ARG A 218 13.94 -4.41 15.60
N TYR A 219 14.98 -4.27 14.78
CA TYR A 219 16.06 -5.23 14.62
C TYR A 219 17.45 -4.61 14.88
N PRO A 220 17.68 -4.06 16.10
CA PRO A 220 18.89 -3.29 16.40
C PRO A 220 20.18 -4.14 16.44
N ASN A 221 20.07 -5.46 16.57
CA ASN A 221 21.20 -6.39 16.60
C ASN A 221 21.53 -6.95 15.21
N ASP A 222 20.71 -6.68 14.21
CA ASP A 222 20.95 -7.16 12.85
C ASP A 222 22.00 -6.30 12.14
N ASP A 223 22.63 -6.86 11.12
CA ASP A 223 23.58 -6.12 10.30
C ASP A 223 22.84 -5.02 9.52
N PRO A 224 23.17 -3.73 9.75
CA PRO A 224 22.53 -2.63 9.02
C PRO A 224 22.60 -2.77 7.49
N GLN A 225 23.65 -3.39 6.95
CA GLN A 225 23.80 -3.64 5.51
C GLN A 225 22.77 -4.65 5.01
N ASN A 226 22.39 -5.62 5.84
CA ASN A 226 21.34 -6.58 5.51
C ASN A 226 19.98 -5.88 5.44
N ILE A 227 19.66 -5.04 6.42
CA ILE A 227 18.41 -4.23 6.43
C ILE A 227 18.38 -3.31 5.21
N GLU A 228 19.45 -2.59 4.93
CA GLU A 228 19.55 -1.69 3.78
C GLU A 228 19.33 -2.41 2.45
N LYS A 229 19.88 -3.63 2.30
CA LYS A 229 19.65 -4.47 1.12
C LYS A 229 18.17 -4.78 0.90
N TYR A 230 17.41 -5.10 1.96
CA TYR A 230 15.97 -5.34 1.86
C TYR A 230 15.21 -4.07 1.48
N ILE A 231 15.53 -2.95 2.11
CA ILE A 231 14.93 -1.65 1.79
C ILE A 231 15.15 -1.31 0.31
N ASN A 232 16.38 -1.43 -0.18
CA ASN A 232 16.73 -1.14 -1.57
C ASN A 232 15.97 -2.05 -2.54
N SER A 233 15.80 -3.34 -2.21
CA SER A 233 15.05 -4.26 -3.06
C SER A 233 13.56 -3.91 -3.14
N ILE A 234 12.95 -3.50 -2.03
CA ILE A 234 11.55 -3.04 -2.01
C ILE A 234 11.42 -1.72 -2.80
N SER A 235 12.31 -0.76 -2.54
CA SER A 235 12.31 0.54 -3.22
C SER A 235 12.49 0.39 -4.74
N GLU A 236 13.38 -0.50 -5.19
CA GLU A 236 13.58 -0.80 -6.61
C GLU A 236 12.32 -1.40 -7.26
N ALA A 237 11.61 -2.30 -6.57
CA ALA A 237 10.35 -2.84 -7.05
C ALA A 237 9.26 -1.76 -7.12
N MET A 238 9.19 -0.88 -6.13
CA MET A 238 8.29 0.29 -6.13
C MET A 238 8.58 1.24 -7.31
N GLU A 239 9.85 1.48 -7.62
CA GLU A 239 10.24 2.31 -8.78
C GLU A 239 9.78 1.74 -10.11
N LYS A 240 9.79 0.42 -10.23
CA LYS A 240 9.35 -0.29 -11.43
C LYS A 240 7.85 -0.56 -11.46
N ASN A 241 7.10 -0.20 -10.41
CA ASN A 241 5.69 -0.56 -10.21
C ASN A 241 5.43 -2.08 -10.33
N GLU A 242 6.38 -2.89 -9.88
CA GLU A 242 6.29 -4.34 -9.89
C GLU A 242 5.83 -4.87 -8.53
N SER A 243 5.02 -5.93 -8.52
CA SER A 243 4.74 -6.66 -7.29
C SER A 243 6.00 -7.42 -6.86
N TYR A 244 6.31 -7.36 -5.57
CA TYR A 244 7.53 -7.91 -5.04
C TYR A 244 7.27 -8.77 -3.80
N PHE A 245 7.77 -10.00 -3.80
CA PHE A 245 7.79 -10.89 -2.65
C PHE A 245 9.21 -11.11 -2.18
N THR A 246 9.43 -11.06 -0.88
CA THR A 246 10.71 -11.40 -0.27
C THR A 246 10.53 -12.00 1.11
N ILE A 247 11.57 -12.73 1.55
CA ILE A 247 11.72 -13.19 2.92
C ILE A 247 12.87 -12.42 3.53
N MET A 248 12.58 -11.63 4.53
CA MET A 248 13.58 -10.95 5.34
C MET A 248 13.95 -11.85 6.51
N ASN A 249 15.22 -12.19 6.60
CA ASN A 249 15.77 -12.98 7.71
C ASN A 249 16.56 -12.08 8.64
N PHE A 250 16.13 -12.02 9.89
CA PHE A 250 16.77 -11.31 10.99
C PHE A 250 17.31 -12.31 12.00
N GLU A 251 18.21 -11.91 12.90
CA GLU A 251 18.84 -12.82 13.87
C GLU A 251 17.82 -13.62 14.70
N SER A 252 16.70 -13.01 15.09
CA SER A 252 15.71 -13.62 15.99
C SER A 252 14.42 -14.06 15.31
N THR A 253 14.17 -13.64 14.07
CA THR A 253 12.90 -13.89 13.38
C THR A 253 13.05 -13.75 11.87
N SER A 254 12.06 -14.22 11.14
CA SER A 254 11.94 -13.99 9.71
C SER A 254 10.57 -13.39 9.38
N GLN A 255 10.50 -12.64 8.29
CA GLN A 255 9.24 -12.05 7.81
C GLN A 255 9.09 -12.30 6.32
N GLN A 256 7.92 -12.74 5.92
CA GLN A 256 7.51 -12.72 4.52
C GLN A 256 6.84 -11.39 4.24
N ILE A 257 7.24 -10.72 3.17
CA ILE A 257 6.72 -9.43 2.77
C ILE A 257 6.28 -9.50 1.32
N TYR A 258 5.08 -9.01 1.07
CA TYR A 258 4.55 -8.81 -0.25
C TYR A 258 4.23 -7.33 -0.44
N CYS A 259 4.79 -6.72 -1.48
CA CYS A 259 4.60 -5.32 -1.83
C CYS A 259 3.90 -5.22 -3.19
N THR A 260 2.89 -4.36 -3.30
CA THR A 260 2.23 -4.07 -4.58
C THR A 260 1.78 -2.62 -4.66
N SER A 261 1.83 -2.01 -5.86
CA SER A 261 1.33 -0.66 -6.09
C SER A 261 -0.21 -0.62 -6.02
N LEU A 262 -0.76 0.48 -5.49
CA LEU A 262 -2.20 0.68 -5.39
C LEU A 262 -2.70 1.58 -6.53
N PRO A 263 -3.89 1.28 -7.09
CA PRO A 263 -4.43 2.04 -8.20
C PRO A 263 -4.83 3.46 -7.80
N TYR A 264 -4.85 4.35 -8.77
CA TYR A 264 -5.22 5.76 -8.63
C TYR A 264 -4.32 6.60 -7.69
N SER A 265 -3.22 6.04 -7.19
CA SER A 265 -2.35 6.68 -6.20
C SER A 265 -0.87 6.40 -6.47
N GLU A 266 0.01 7.07 -5.74
CA GLU A 266 1.45 6.75 -5.65
C GLU A 266 1.75 5.92 -4.39
N TRP A 267 0.81 5.04 -4.00
CA TRP A 267 0.89 4.28 -2.75
C TRP A 267 1.16 2.81 -3.00
N TYR A 268 1.66 2.16 -1.97
CA TYR A 268 2.03 0.75 -1.98
C TYR A 268 1.42 0.03 -0.79
N LEU A 269 0.86 -1.15 -1.04
CA LEU A 269 0.39 -2.07 -0.02
C LEU A 269 1.52 -3.02 0.34
N LEU A 270 1.95 -2.99 1.60
CA LEU A 270 2.82 -3.98 2.20
C LEU A 270 1.99 -4.95 3.03
N THR A 271 2.09 -6.24 2.74
CA THR A 271 1.50 -7.31 3.57
C THR A 271 2.64 -8.09 4.19
N ILE A 272 2.60 -8.27 5.51
CA ILE A 272 3.70 -8.80 6.31
C ILE A 272 3.20 -9.98 7.13
N LEU A 273 3.88 -11.11 7.01
CA LEU A 273 3.68 -12.31 7.83
C LEU A 273 4.98 -12.60 8.59
N PRO A 274 5.05 -12.33 9.89
CA PRO A 274 6.16 -12.78 10.71
C PRO A 274 6.10 -14.31 10.89
N PHE A 275 7.24 -14.99 10.80
CA PHE A 275 7.34 -16.41 11.08
C PHE A 275 8.66 -16.74 11.80
N GLY A 276 8.71 -17.84 12.54
CA GLY A 276 9.88 -18.26 13.29
C GLY A 276 9.94 -17.78 14.74
N ALA A 277 8.99 -17.03 15.23
CA ALA A 277 8.85 -16.65 16.65
C ALA A 277 7.93 -17.61 17.44
N LEU A 278 7.60 -18.79 16.92
CA LEU A 278 6.88 -19.84 17.63
C LEU A 278 7.90 -20.70 18.40
N ASN A 279 8.38 -20.18 19.53
CA ASN A 279 9.01 -20.98 20.59
C ASN A 279 8.13 -20.99 21.83
#